data_a64d8e218493a46fca033d45d601887b
#
_entry.id   a64d8e218493a46fca033d45d601887b
#
_cell.length_a   1.000
_cell.length_b   1.000
_cell.length_c   1.000
_cell.angle_alpha   90.00
_cell.angle_beta   90.00
_cell.angle_gamma   90.00
#
_symmetry.space_group_name_H-M   'P 1'
#
loop_
_entity.id
_entity.type
_entity.pdbx_description
1 polymer ?
#
loop_
_entity_poly.entity_id
_entity_poly.type
_entity_poly.pdbx_seq_one_letter_code
_entity_poly.pdbx_strand_id
1 'polypeptide(L)'
;MSSYSMNEIRGGMKLLIDGDPYAVIDNEYVKPGKGQAFNRVRVRNLRTGRTVEKTYRSSESIEAADVMDMEFQYLYKDGDFWTFMNPENYEQMQAGESAVGEAAQWLKDGTVCIITLWNGVPLVVTPPPHIELKVIETDPGVRGDTATGGSKPAKMETGAMVRVPLFINEGEVLRIDTRTGEYISRGKGD
;
A
#
# COMPACT_ATOMS: atom_id res chain seq x y z
N MET A 1 -24.82 -10.50 -8.47
CA MET A 1 -23.86 -9.39 -8.40
C MET A 1 -24.54 -8.20 -7.73
N SER A 2 -23.85 -7.56 -6.78
CA SER A 2 -24.36 -6.35 -6.14
C SER A 2 -24.17 -5.16 -7.07
N SER A 3 -25.13 -4.27 -7.09
CA SER A 3 -25.04 -3.00 -7.82
C SER A 3 -25.46 -1.84 -6.94
N TYR A 4 -24.96 -0.67 -7.26
CA TYR A 4 -25.25 0.57 -6.54
C TYR A 4 -25.95 1.56 -7.45
N SER A 5 -26.88 2.33 -6.86
CA SER A 5 -27.37 3.56 -7.50
C SER A 5 -26.36 4.68 -7.29
N MET A 6 -26.43 5.75 -8.09
CA MET A 6 -25.51 6.88 -7.93
C MET A 6 -25.54 7.52 -6.53
N ASN A 7 -26.69 7.44 -5.84
CA ASN A 7 -26.86 8.03 -4.51
C ASN A 7 -26.12 7.27 -3.41
N GLU A 8 -25.81 6.01 -3.65
CA GLU A 8 -25.14 5.14 -2.68
C GLU A 8 -23.63 5.26 -2.71
N ILE A 9 -23.06 5.82 -3.80
CA ILE A 9 -21.61 5.88 -3.98
C ILE A 9 -20.97 6.79 -2.94
N ARG A 10 -19.97 6.24 -2.23
CA ARG A 10 -19.17 6.93 -1.20
C ARG A 10 -17.71 6.55 -1.31
N GLY A 11 -16.85 7.39 -0.76
CA GLY A 11 -15.43 7.11 -0.66
C GLY A 11 -15.15 5.75 0.00
N GLY A 12 -14.18 5.02 -0.51
CA GLY A 12 -13.80 3.69 -0.04
C GLY A 12 -14.52 2.52 -0.70
N MET A 13 -15.62 2.76 -1.41
CA MET A 13 -16.35 1.70 -2.12
C MET A 13 -15.53 1.17 -3.31
N LYS A 14 -15.78 -0.09 -3.64
CA LYS A 14 -15.11 -0.77 -4.76
C LYS A 14 -16.13 -1.02 -5.87
N LEU A 15 -15.83 -0.48 -7.04
CA LEU A 15 -16.73 -0.53 -8.20
C LEU A 15 -16.08 -1.30 -9.35
N LEU A 16 -16.88 -2.02 -10.11
CA LEU A 16 -16.46 -2.65 -11.36
C LEU A 16 -16.82 -1.73 -12.51
N ILE A 17 -15.80 -1.21 -13.20
CA ILE A 17 -15.97 -0.29 -14.33
C ILE A 17 -15.17 -0.83 -15.50
N ASP A 18 -15.85 -1.10 -16.63
CA ASP A 18 -15.24 -1.63 -17.85
C ASP A 18 -14.38 -2.89 -17.61
N GLY A 19 -14.83 -3.75 -16.69
CA GLY A 19 -14.14 -5.00 -16.35
C GLY A 19 -12.98 -4.88 -15.37
N ASP A 20 -12.67 -3.67 -14.90
CA ASP A 20 -11.60 -3.44 -13.92
C ASP A 20 -12.15 -3.00 -12.56
N PRO A 21 -11.45 -3.37 -11.47
CA PRO A 21 -11.81 -2.91 -10.13
C PRO A 21 -11.29 -1.50 -9.88
N TYR A 22 -12.15 -0.65 -9.35
CA TYR A 22 -11.82 0.73 -8.97
C TYR A 22 -12.16 0.98 -7.52
N ALA A 23 -11.35 1.78 -6.85
CA ALA A 23 -11.67 2.32 -5.53
C ALA A 23 -12.21 3.75 -5.68
N VAL A 24 -13.31 4.06 -5.03
CA VAL A 24 -13.83 5.42 -4.95
C VAL A 24 -12.97 6.21 -3.98
N ILE A 25 -12.34 7.29 -4.46
CA ILE A 25 -11.53 8.20 -3.64
C ILE A 25 -12.46 9.18 -2.95
N ASP A 26 -13.26 9.89 -3.72
CA ASP A 26 -14.27 10.83 -3.24
C ASP A 26 -15.39 10.98 -4.26
N ASN A 27 -16.45 11.66 -3.85
CA ASN A 27 -17.59 11.94 -4.71
C ASN A 27 -18.19 13.29 -4.37
N GLU A 28 -18.79 13.92 -5.38
CA GLU A 28 -19.55 15.17 -5.26
C GLU A 28 -20.92 14.97 -5.88
N TYR A 29 -21.94 15.01 -5.04
CA TYR A 29 -23.33 14.96 -5.48
C TYR A 29 -23.79 16.36 -5.87
N VAL A 30 -24.21 16.54 -7.12
CA VAL A 30 -24.65 17.84 -7.66
C VAL A 30 -26.12 17.76 -8.03
N LYS A 31 -26.89 18.67 -7.46
CA LYS A 31 -28.29 18.85 -7.79
C LYS A 31 -28.47 20.25 -8.41
N PRO A 32 -28.42 20.38 -9.75
CA PRO A 32 -28.53 21.68 -10.40
C PRO A 32 -29.96 22.22 -10.26
N GLY A 33 -30.11 23.54 -10.34
CA GLY A 33 -31.43 24.19 -10.31
C GLY A 33 -32.31 23.85 -11.51
N LYS A 34 -31.67 23.54 -12.64
CA LYS A 34 -32.34 23.01 -13.86
C LYS A 34 -31.55 21.79 -14.35
N GLY A 35 -32.26 20.70 -14.60
CA GLY A 35 -31.67 19.44 -15.06
C GLY A 35 -31.65 18.35 -14.00
N GLN A 36 -31.13 17.19 -14.39
CA GLN A 36 -31.06 16.01 -13.52
C GLN A 36 -29.86 16.08 -12.58
N ALA A 37 -30.06 15.59 -11.37
CA ALA A 37 -28.96 15.40 -10.42
C ALA A 37 -27.94 14.38 -10.97
N PHE A 38 -26.69 14.58 -10.63
CA PHE A 38 -25.62 13.66 -10.98
C PHE A 38 -24.59 13.56 -9.84
N ASN A 39 -23.82 12.48 -9.84
CA ASN A 39 -22.73 12.27 -8.89
C ASN A 39 -21.42 12.22 -9.67
N ARG A 40 -20.53 13.15 -9.37
CA ARG A 40 -19.18 13.18 -9.91
C ARG A 40 -18.28 12.40 -9.00
N VAL A 41 -17.70 11.30 -9.49
CA VAL A 41 -16.97 10.34 -8.70
C VAL A 41 -15.54 10.27 -9.17
N ARG A 42 -14.60 10.49 -8.26
CA ARG A 42 -13.18 10.29 -8.54
C ARG A 42 -12.80 8.89 -8.11
N VAL A 43 -12.31 8.09 -9.06
CA VAL A 43 -12.01 6.67 -8.87
C VAL A 43 -10.59 6.36 -9.28
N ARG A 44 -9.97 5.42 -8.58
CA ARG A 44 -8.64 4.93 -8.91
C ARG A 44 -8.73 3.49 -9.39
N ASN A 45 -8.19 3.22 -10.58
CA ASN A 45 -8.04 1.86 -11.10
C ASN A 45 -7.05 1.10 -10.21
N LEU A 46 -7.48 0.00 -9.60
CA LEU A 46 -6.65 -0.79 -8.69
C LEU A 46 -5.61 -1.66 -9.42
N ARG A 47 -5.77 -1.86 -10.74
CA ARG A 47 -4.78 -2.58 -11.54
C ARG A 47 -3.69 -1.68 -12.08
N THR A 48 -4.03 -0.46 -12.49
CA THR A 48 -3.10 0.47 -13.16
C THR A 48 -2.63 1.61 -12.25
N GLY A 49 -3.33 1.88 -11.16
CA GLY A 49 -3.08 3.00 -10.27
C GLY A 49 -3.57 4.36 -10.77
N ARG A 50 -4.12 4.43 -11.98
CA ARG A 50 -4.60 5.68 -12.57
C ARG A 50 -5.88 6.15 -11.92
N THR A 51 -5.95 7.45 -11.67
CA THR A 51 -7.16 8.12 -11.16
C THR A 51 -7.86 8.81 -12.30
N VAL A 52 -9.17 8.60 -12.39
CA VAL A 52 -10.05 9.23 -13.36
C VAL A 52 -11.31 9.73 -12.68
N GLU A 53 -12.01 10.65 -13.35
CA GLU A 53 -13.31 11.15 -12.91
C GLU A 53 -14.42 10.56 -13.78
N LYS A 54 -15.46 10.07 -13.13
CA LYS A 54 -16.67 9.54 -13.77
C LYS A 54 -17.89 10.31 -13.28
N THR A 55 -18.85 10.52 -14.15
CA THR A 55 -20.12 11.16 -13.80
C THR A 55 -21.25 10.15 -13.96
N TYR A 56 -22.01 9.93 -12.90
CA TYR A 56 -23.14 9.02 -12.89
C TYR A 56 -24.46 9.77 -12.69
N ARG A 57 -25.48 9.34 -13.43
CA ARG A 57 -26.83 9.90 -13.36
C ARG A 57 -27.78 8.94 -12.64
N SER A 58 -28.94 9.44 -12.26
CA SER A 58 -29.92 8.68 -11.46
C SER A 58 -30.42 7.39 -12.13
N SER A 59 -30.37 7.30 -13.44
CA SER A 59 -30.79 6.11 -14.19
C SER A 59 -29.72 5.02 -14.28
N GLU A 60 -28.50 5.32 -13.87
CA GLU A 60 -27.36 4.40 -14.02
C GLU A 60 -27.22 3.50 -12.79
N SER A 61 -26.90 2.22 -13.05
CA SER A 61 -26.54 1.24 -12.04
C SER A 61 -25.05 0.90 -12.19
N ILE A 62 -24.33 0.93 -11.07
CA ILE A 62 -22.89 0.68 -11.05
C ILE A 62 -22.63 -0.63 -10.33
N GLU A 63 -21.93 -1.56 -10.97
CA GLU A 63 -21.61 -2.86 -10.39
C GLU A 63 -20.59 -2.73 -9.26
N ALA A 64 -20.78 -3.50 -8.19
CA ALA A 64 -19.79 -3.67 -7.14
C ALA A 64 -18.69 -4.60 -7.61
N ALA A 65 -17.43 -4.28 -7.29
CA ALA A 65 -16.32 -5.19 -7.49
C ALA A 65 -16.15 -6.09 -6.26
N ASP A 66 -15.85 -7.37 -6.48
CA ASP A 66 -15.52 -8.32 -5.41
C ASP A 66 -14.05 -8.10 -5.00
N VAL A 67 -13.82 -7.04 -4.22
CA VAL A 67 -12.52 -6.66 -3.70
C VAL A 67 -12.55 -6.71 -2.18
N MET A 68 -11.58 -7.40 -1.61
CA MET A 68 -11.46 -7.60 -0.17
C MET A 68 -10.04 -7.31 0.29
N ASP A 69 -9.90 -6.54 1.36
CA ASP A 69 -8.62 -6.32 2.03
C ASP A 69 -8.48 -7.29 3.20
N MET A 70 -7.39 -8.03 3.25
CA MET A 70 -7.13 -9.02 4.30
C MET A 70 -5.71 -8.93 4.80
N GLU A 71 -5.51 -9.25 6.08
CA GLU A 71 -4.17 -9.36 6.67
C GLU A 71 -3.51 -10.67 6.29
N PHE A 72 -2.25 -10.58 5.86
CA PHE A 72 -1.38 -11.71 5.59
C PHE A 72 0.00 -11.47 6.16
N GLN A 73 0.63 -12.53 6.64
CA GLN A 73 2.00 -12.49 7.12
C GLN A 73 2.95 -12.90 6.01
N TYR A 74 3.94 -12.07 5.73
CA TYR A 74 4.99 -12.41 4.78
C TYR A 74 5.89 -13.51 5.36
N LEU A 75 6.17 -14.53 4.58
CA LEU A 75 7.04 -15.65 4.97
C LEU A 75 8.40 -15.57 4.29
N TYR A 76 8.42 -15.72 2.96
CA TYR A 76 9.67 -15.76 2.18
C TYR A 76 9.40 -15.48 0.70
N LYS A 77 10.49 -15.18 0.00
CA LYS A 77 10.48 -15.07 -1.46
C LYS A 77 10.94 -16.38 -2.07
N ASP A 78 10.17 -16.88 -3.04
CA ASP A 78 10.47 -18.09 -3.81
C ASP A 78 10.48 -17.75 -5.30
N GLY A 79 11.66 -17.64 -5.89
CA GLY A 79 11.83 -17.22 -7.28
C GLY A 79 11.22 -15.82 -7.52
N ASP A 80 10.25 -15.74 -8.41
CA ASP A 80 9.58 -14.50 -8.77
C ASP A 80 8.35 -14.20 -7.93
N PHE A 81 8.08 -15.00 -6.90
CA PHE A 81 6.90 -14.90 -6.06
C PHE A 81 7.24 -14.67 -4.60
N TRP A 82 6.41 -13.91 -3.92
CA TRP A 82 6.44 -13.71 -2.48
C TRP A 82 5.34 -14.53 -1.85
N THR A 83 5.69 -15.35 -0.85
CA THR A 83 4.75 -16.22 -0.17
C THR A 83 4.26 -15.56 1.12
N PHE A 84 2.95 -15.56 1.28
CA PHE A 84 2.25 -15.00 2.43
C PHE A 84 1.38 -16.09 3.08
N MET A 85 1.08 -15.92 4.34
CA MET A 85 0.23 -16.82 5.10
C MET A 85 -0.88 -16.04 5.79
N ASN A 86 -2.10 -16.54 5.69
CA ASN A 86 -3.21 -16.03 6.47
C ASN A 86 -2.99 -16.40 7.94
N PRO A 87 -2.93 -15.45 8.88
CA PRO A 87 -2.65 -15.74 10.29
C PRO A 87 -3.76 -16.47 11.01
N GLU A 88 -4.99 -16.49 10.47
CA GLU A 88 -6.13 -17.15 11.10
C GLU A 88 -6.25 -18.62 10.73
N ASN A 89 -6.12 -18.94 9.45
CA ASN A 89 -6.33 -20.31 8.93
C ASN A 89 -5.05 -20.97 8.40
N TYR A 90 -3.91 -20.25 8.39
CA TYR A 90 -2.60 -20.72 7.95
C TYR A 90 -2.53 -21.08 6.45
N GLU A 91 -3.52 -20.74 5.67
CA GLU A 91 -3.47 -20.90 4.22
C GLU A 91 -2.40 -20.00 3.61
N GLN A 92 -1.62 -20.56 2.69
CA GLN A 92 -0.56 -19.83 2.01
C GLN A 92 -1.04 -19.32 0.65
N MET A 93 -0.50 -18.18 0.25
CA MET A 93 -0.78 -17.54 -1.02
C MET A 93 0.50 -16.91 -1.57
N GLN A 94 0.65 -16.95 -2.88
CA GLN A 94 1.75 -16.31 -3.57
C GLN A 94 1.27 -15.06 -4.31
N ALA A 95 2.09 -14.00 -4.24
CA ALA A 95 1.87 -12.77 -4.97
C ALA A 95 3.08 -12.49 -5.87
N GLY A 96 2.84 -12.08 -7.10
CA GLY A 96 3.86 -11.73 -8.06
C GLY A 96 4.28 -10.25 -7.95
N GLU A 97 5.24 -9.87 -8.79
CA GLU A 97 5.80 -8.52 -8.80
C GLU A 97 4.75 -7.43 -9.05
N SER A 98 3.76 -7.68 -9.90
CA SER A 98 2.72 -6.69 -10.20
C SER A 98 1.88 -6.31 -8.96
N ALA A 99 1.67 -7.25 -8.03
CA ALA A 99 0.95 -7.01 -6.79
C ALA A 99 1.86 -6.46 -5.69
N VAL A 100 3.07 -7.00 -5.56
CA VAL A 100 4.02 -6.64 -4.51
C VAL A 100 4.68 -5.28 -4.77
N GLY A 101 5.17 -5.05 -5.99
CA GLY A 101 5.76 -3.78 -6.42
C GLY A 101 6.77 -3.21 -5.42
N GLU A 102 6.62 -1.94 -5.10
CA GLU A 102 7.47 -1.20 -4.16
C GLU A 102 7.46 -1.77 -2.72
N ALA A 103 6.44 -2.54 -2.35
CA ALA A 103 6.38 -3.16 -1.03
C ALA A 103 7.52 -4.16 -0.81
N ALA A 104 8.09 -4.74 -1.87
CA ALA A 104 9.15 -5.76 -1.78
C ALA A 104 10.34 -5.31 -0.91
N GLN A 105 10.72 -4.04 -1.00
CA GLN A 105 11.85 -3.48 -0.25
C GLN A 105 11.61 -3.44 1.27
N TRP A 106 10.37 -3.58 1.73
CA TRP A 106 10.01 -3.50 3.14
C TRP A 106 9.63 -4.86 3.75
N LEU A 107 9.63 -5.93 2.95
CA LEU A 107 9.19 -7.24 3.40
C LEU A 107 10.30 -7.98 4.14
N LYS A 108 10.19 -8.00 5.43
CA LYS A 108 10.97 -8.82 6.34
C LYS A 108 10.12 -10.01 6.77
N ASP A 109 10.72 -11.18 6.98
CA ASP A 109 10.01 -12.37 7.49
C ASP A 109 9.18 -12.02 8.73
N GLY A 110 7.93 -12.43 8.70
CA GLY A 110 6.97 -12.14 9.77
C GLY A 110 6.21 -10.82 9.63
N THR A 111 6.53 -9.98 8.65
CA THR A 111 5.82 -8.71 8.44
C THR A 111 4.37 -8.96 8.08
N VAL A 112 3.45 -8.34 8.81
CA VAL A 112 2.01 -8.40 8.53
C VAL A 112 1.65 -7.27 7.57
N CYS A 113 1.13 -7.66 6.40
CA CYS A 113 0.70 -6.75 5.34
C CYS A 113 -0.80 -6.82 5.15
N ILE A 114 -1.37 -5.81 4.51
CA ILE A 114 -2.72 -5.89 3.96
C ILE A 114 -2.60 -6.26 2.49
N ILE A 115 -3.26 -7.35 2.08
CA ILE A 115 -3.35 -7.74 0.68
C ILE A 115 -4.76 -7.46 0.19
N THR A 116 -4.84 -6.66 -0.88
CA THR A 116 -6.09 -6.40 -1.58
C THR A 116 -6.30 -7.53 -2.59
N LEU A 117 -7.39 -8.28 -2.42
CA LEU A 117 -7.78 -9.39 -3.27
C LEU A 117 -8.93 -8.99 -4.18
N TRP A 118 -8.81 -9.30 -5.46
CA TRP A 118 -9.90 -9.17 -6.42
C TRP A 118 -10.27 -10.56 -6.93
N ASN A 119 -11.50 -10.98 -6.64
CA ASN A 119 -11.96 -12.35 -6.91
C ASN A 119 -11.00 -13.40 -6.33
N GLY A 120 -10.46 -13.16 -5.14
CA GLY A 120 -9.52 -14.05 -4.45
C GLY A 120 -8.08 -14.00 -4.95
N VAL A 121 -7.77 -13.16 -5.94
CA VAL A 121 -6.42 -13.03 -6.51
C VAL A 121 -5.73 -11.78 -5.95
N PRO A 122 -4.44 -11.88 -5.53
CA PRO A 122 -3.71 -10.72 -5.04
C PRO A 122 -3.59 -9.62 -6.10
N LEU A 123 -3.99 -8.41 -5.75
CA LEU A 123 -3.96 -7.25 -6.61
C LEU A 123 -2.92 -6.23 -6.16
N VAL A 124 -2.87 -5.95 -4.85
CA VAL A 124 -1.93 -5.01 -4.23
C VAL A 124 -1.52 -5.54 -2.87
N VAL A 125 -0.22 -5.49 -2.58
CA VAL A 125 0.34 -5.76 -1.25
C VAL A 125 0.73 -4.43 -0.63
N THR A 126 0.14 -4.11 0.53
CA THR A 126 0.41 -2.88 1.27
C THR A 126 1.15 -3.21 2.56
N PRO A 127 2.41 -2.78 2.70
CA PRO A 127 3.15 -3.01 3.95
C PRO A 127 2.58 -2.16 5.08
N PRO A 128 2.89 -2.48 6.34
CA PRO A 128 2.50 -1.61 7.45
C PRO A 128 3.14 -0.23 7.26
N PRO A 129 2.50 0.85 7.74
CA PRO A 129 3.00 2.22 7.52
C PRO A 129 4.38 2.47 8.14
N HIS A 130 4.73 1.71 9.17
CA HIS A 130 6.04 1.79 9.83
C HIS A 130 6.62 0.39 9.96
N ILE A 131 7.93 0.27 9.75
CA ILE A 131 8.65 -1.00 9.91
C ILE A 131 9.98 -0.76 10.60
N GLU A 132 10.43 -1.74 11.37
CA GLU A 132 11.75 -1.74 11.98
C GLU A 132 12.68 -2.67 11.19
N LEU A 133 13.78 -2.11 10.68
CA LEU A 133 14.77 -2.83 9.89
C LEU A 133 16.17 -2.56 10.44
N LYS A 134 17.02 -3.60 10.35
CA LYS A 134 18.42 -3.52 10.74
C LYS A 134 19.27 -2.97 9.60
N VAL A 135 20.19 -2.08 9.94
CA VAL A 135 21.22 -1.59 9.00
C VAL A 135 22.30 -2.67 8.81
N ILE A 136 22.52 -3.08 7.58
CA ILE A 136 23.56 -4.06 7.24
C ILE A 136 24.79 -3.46 6.62
N GLU A 137 24.69 -2.25 6.04
CA GLU A 137 25.82 -1.56 5.41
C GLU A 137 25.59 -0.04 5.45
N THR A 138 26.52 0.68 6.00
CA THR A 138 26.58 2.15 5.96
C THR A 138 27.98 2.61 6.35
N ASP A 139 28.30 3.88 6.08
CA ASP A 139 29.53 4.49 6.55
C ASP A 139 29.54 4.60 8.08
N PRO A 140 30.73 4.55 8.72
CA PRO A 140 30.81 4.68 10.17
C PRO A 140 30.15 5.96 10.68
N GLY A 141 29.51 5.86 11.87
CA GLY A 141 28.87 6.98 12.52
C GLY A 141 29.85 8.07 12.90
N VAL A 142 29.44 9.33 12.69
CA VAL A 142 30.22 10.51 13.05
C VAL A 142 29.60 11.12 14.31
N ARG A 143 30.43 11.30 15.37
CA ARG A 143 30.00 11.95 16.61
C ARG A 143 30.01 13.47 16.44
N GLY A 144 28.99 14.10 16.98
CA GLY A 144 28.95 15.57 17.17
C GLY A 144 28.42 16.37 15.98
N ASP A 145 27.99 15.73 14.91
CA ASP A 145 27.54 16.42 13.70
C ASP A 145 26.02 16.52 13.57
N THR A 146 25.34 16.82 14.67
CA THR A 146 23.90 17.08 14.66
C THR A 146 23.57 18.49 14.17
N ALA A 147 24.54 19.37 14.08
CA ALA A 147 24.33 20.81 13.78
C ALA A 147 24.15 21.06 12.27
N THR A 148 24.62 20.20 11.39
CA THR A 148 24.60 20.42 9.93
C THR A 148 23.47 19.67 9.21
N GLY A 149 22.72 18.81 9.90
CA GLY A 149 21.58 18.09 9.32
C GLY A 149 21.93 17.17 8.16
N GLY A 150 23.20 16.73 8.06
CA GLY A 150 23.66 15.84 7.01
C GLY A 150 23.04 14.45 7.11
N SER A 151 22.89 13.77 5.97
CA SER A 151 22.43 12.41 5.88
C SER A 151 23.35 11.58 4.99
N LYS A 152 23.30 10.26 5.17
CA LYS A 152 24.06 9.29 4.38
C LYS A 152 23.15 8.14 3.97
N PRO A 153 23.51 7.39 2.91
CA PRO A 153 22.77 6.19 2.56
C PRO A 153 23.10 5.03 3.51
N ALA A 154 22.10 4.24 3.83
CA ALA A 154 22.22 3.00 4.57
C ALA A 154 21.46 1.89 3.87
N LYS A 155 22.07 0.72 3.76
CA LYS A 155 21.43 -0.48 3.23
C LYS A 155 20.80 -1.26 4.37
N MET A 156 19.51 -1.52 4.26
CA MET A 156 18.76 -2.26 5.25
C MET A 156 18.79 -3.77 4.97
N GLU A 157 18.44 -4.57 5.96
CA GLU A 157 18.45 -6.05 5.86
C GLU A 157 17.57 -6.59 4.72
N THR A 158 16.57 -5.85 4.29
CA THR A 158 15.71 -6.18 3.15
C THR A 158 16.29 -5.77 1.79
N GLY A 159 17.43 -5.11 1.77
CA GLY A 159 18.04 -4.53 0.58
C GLY A 159 17.60 -3.10 0.28
N ALA A 160 16.65 -2.55 1.02
CA ALA A 160 16.19 -1.18 0.84
C ALA A 160 17.33 -0.18 1.17
N MET A 161 17.44 0.88 0.37
CA MET A 161 18.33 1.99 0.62
C MET A 161 17.56 3.13 1.26
N VAL A 162 18.01 3.57 2.45
CA VAL A 162 17.36 4.62 3.23
C VAL A 162 18.37 5.71 3.58
N ARG A 163 17.97 6.97 3.46
CA ARG A 163 18.77 8.10 3.94
C ARG A 163 18.64 8.21 5.45
N VAL A 164 19.77 8.17 6.15
CA VAL A 164 19.81 8.16 7.62
C VAL A 164 20.72 9.26 8.13
N PRO A 165 20.55 9.69 9.41
CA PRO A 165 21.48 10.61 10.04
C PRO A 165 22.92 10.09 10.07
N LEU A 166 23.89 10.98 10.09
CA LEU A 166 25.31 10.64 10.05
C LEU A 166 25.79 9.80 11.24
N PHE A 167 25.09 9.85 12.37
CA PHE A 167 25.46 9.11 13.58
C PHE A 167 25.07 7.63 13.58
N ILE A 168 24.33 7.18 12.58
CA ILE A 168 23.87 5.78 12.49
C ILE A 168 25.04 4.86 12.13
N ASN A 169 25.12 3.72 12.80
CA ASN A 169 26.09 2.66 12.57
C ASN A 169 25.42 1.38 12.06
N GLU A 170 26.24 0.53 11.43
CA GLU A 170 25.82 -0.83 11.09
C GLU A 170 25.35 -1.58 12.35
N GLY A 171 24.35 -2.44 12.17
CA GLY A 171 23.78 -3.23 13.26
C GLY A 171 22.66 -2.53 14.02
N GLU A 172 22.49 -1.23 13.86
CA GLU A 172 21.36 -0.52 14.49
C GLU A 172 20.04 -0.88 13.82
N VAL A 173 18.98 -0.98 14.64
CA VAL A 173 17.61 -1.17 14.16
C VAL A 173 16.94 0.20 14.06
N LEU A 174 16.37 0.47 12.90
CA LEU A 174 15.75 1.76 12.60
C LEU A 174 14.27 1.60 12.30
N ARG A 175 13.50 2.58 12.73
CA ARG A 175 12.09 2.71 12.35
C ARG A 175 11.98 3.58 11.11
N ILE A 176 11.27 3.07 10.11
CA ILE A 176 11.17 3.67 8.78
C ILE A 176 9.69 3.81 8.41
N ASP A 177 9.33 4.95 7.81
CA ASP A 177 8.02 5.15 7.19
C ASP A 177 8.04 4.50 5.80
N THR A 178 7.24 3.45 5.61
CA THR A 178 7.20 2.70 4.35
C THR A 178 6.52 3.47 3.22
N ARG A 179 5.70 4.49 3.55
CA ARG A 179 4.99 5.30 2.55
C ARG A 179 5.93 6.30 1.88
N THR A 180 6.89 6.84 2.62
CA THR A 180 7.85 7.84 2.13
C THR A 180 9.25 7.28 1.94
N GLY A 181 9.57 6.13 2.58
CA GLY A 181 10.91 5.57 2.61
C GLY A 181 11.87 6.30 3.54
N GLU A 182 11.35 7.14 4.43
CA GLU A 182 12.14 8.01 5.29
C GLU A 182 12.41 7.38 6.67
N TYR A 183 13.61 7.63 7.18
CA TYR A 183 13.98 7.35 8.56
C TYR A 183 13.14 8.17 9.52
N ILE A 184 12.62 7.52 10.56
CA ILE A 184 11.85 8.18 11.62
C ILE A 184 12.68 8.32 12.90
N SER A 185 13.19 7.19 13.38
CA SER A 185 13.92 7.12 14.65
C SER A 185 14.70 5.80 14.73
N ARG A 186 15.53 5.68 15.76
CA ARG A 186 16.03 4.35 16.14
C ARG A 186 14.87 3.49 16.60
N GLY A 187 14.88 2.22 16.20
CA GLY A 187 13.92 1.22 16.65
C GLY A 187 14.24 0.75 18.06
N LYS A 188 13.33 -0.06 18.61
CA LYS A 188 13.55 -0.61 19.97
C LYS A 188 14.50 -1.79 19.98
N GLY A 189 14.69 -2.46 18.82
CA GLY A 189 15.39 -3.75 18.77
C GLY A 189 14.64 -4.81 19.59
N ASP A 190 14.77 -6.06 19.20
CA ASP A 190 14.31 -7.19 20.04
C ASP A 190 15.24 -7.40 21.21
#